data_4c33e662c56ec400f2d7968a63997edc
#
_entry.id   4c33e662c56ec400f2d7968a63997edc
#
_cell.length_a   1.000
_cell.length_b   1.000
_cell.length_c   1.000
_cell.angle_alpha   90.00
_cell.angle_beta   90.00
_cell.angle_gamma   90.00
#
_symmetry.space_group_name_H-M   'P 1'
#
loop_
_entity.id
_entity.type
_entity.pdbx_description
1 polymer ?
#
loop_
_entity_poly.entity_id
_entity_poly.type
_entity_poly.pdbx_seq_one_letter_code
_entity_poly.pdbx_strand_id
1 'polypeptide(L)'
;MKKRYLKMFLILSLIICGLLSVFSFSFTAGQGEAAWETLSQEASDYLEIAINKMEEAIKTYQGANYPNKELWVEAIDYAEKAIEADPDFIEAHYRLAQIYQYTNWYYREAREWGRYIELIQKKEVISPEAEQKLAFAYYRLGYADYQREDYDGCILYLQNAVKVDPENTEAHYWLGRVFYEIGRLNDSLSSWRKVLAIDPHYPRAKYFYTKVGNSIKYGKEAYSHYEAGYNLYEQRLFEEAIYQYRQAVRYNPNFSSAYYWLGRIYYERGNYQEAASNWKEVLRLEPENTKAEYWLKQAEKQLK
;
A
#
# COMPACT_ATOMS: atom_id res chain seq x y z
N MET A 1 -15.70 7.70 10.80
CA MET A 1 -14.46 7.31 10.12
C MET A 1 -13.74 6.10 10.75
N LYS A 2 -13.60 5.98 12.07
CA LYS A 2 -12.87 4.86 12.76
C LYS A 2 -13.40 3.44 12.51
N LYS A 3 -14.69 3.21 12.26
CA LYS A 3 -15.26 1.85 12.04
C LYS A 3 -15.03 1.26 10.64
N ARG A 4 -14.65 2.05 9.63
CA ARG A 4 -14.36 1.53 8.27
C ARG A 4 -12.94 0.99 8.13
N TYR A 5 -11.98 1.51 8.88
CA TYR A 5 -10.60 1.04 8.86
C TYR A 5 -10.43 -0.32 9.56
N LEU A 6 -11.24 -0.61 10.59
CA LEU A 6 -11.17 -1.87 11.32
C LEU A 6 -11.59 -3.09 10.49
N LYS A 7 -12.55 -2.93 9.55
CA LYS A 7 -12.96 -4.02 8.64
C LYS A 7 -11.93 -4.30 7.52
N MET A 8 -11.13 -3.32 7.15
CA MET A 8 -10.10 -3.47 6.11
C MET A 8 -8.85 -4.19 6.64
N PHE A 9 -8.53 -4.01 7.92
CA PHE A 9 -7.46 -4.74 8.60
C PHE A 9 -7.78 -6.23 8.78
N LEU A 10 -9.05 -6.58 9.03
CA LEU A 10 -9.51 -7.97 9.17
C LEU A 10 -9.46 -8.77 7.86
N ILE A 11 -9.61 -8.12 6.71
CA ILE A 11 -9.55 -8.81 5.41
C ILE A 11 -8.08 -9.06 5.01
N LEU A 12 -7.16 -8.16 5.33
CA LEU A 12 -5.72 -8.40 5.08
C LEU A 12 -5.16 -9.51 5.99
N SER A 13 -5.62 -9.62 7.23
CA SER A 13 -5.18 -10.69 8.13
C SER A 13 -5.69 -12.07 7.71
N LEU A 14 -6.86 -12.17 7.06
CA LEU A 14 -7.43 -13.43 6.57
C LEU A 14 -6.73 -13.96 5.30
N ILE A 15 -6.16 -13.10 4.46
CA ILE A 15 -5.39 -13.52 3.28
C ILE A 15 -4.02 -14.08 3.70
N ILE A 16 -3.42 -13.57 4.76
CA ILE A 16 -2.16 -14.09 5.31
C ILE A 16 -2.38 -15.43 6.04
N CYS A 17 -3.52 -15.64 6.70
CA CYS A 17 -3.86 -16.93 7.31
C CYS A 17 -4.19 -18.04 6.30
N GLY A 18 -4.64 -17.71 5.08
CA GLY A 18 -4.97 -18.69 4.04
C GLY A 18 -3.75 -19.39 3.42
N LEU A 19 -2.55 -18.84 3.55
CA LEU A 19 -1.30 -19.42 3.04
C LEU A 19 -0.55 -20.28 4.06
N LEU A 20 -0.98 -20.31 5.32
CA LEU A 20 -0.33 -21.12 6.38
C LEU A 20 -0.89 -22.54 6.54
N SER A 21 -1.85 -22.97 5.71
CA SER A 21 -2.55 -24.25 5.94
C SER A 21 -2.01 -25.47 5.20
N VAL A 22 -0.90 -25.41 4.49
CA VAL A 22 -0.36 -26.58 3.75
C VAL A 22 1.16 -26.68 3.77
N PHE A 23 1.82 -26.67 4.91
CA PHE A 23 3.17 -27.25 5.00
C PHE A 23 3.42 -27.88 6.37
N SER A 24 2.96 -29.13 6.49
CA SER A 24 3.54 -30.07 7.44
C SER A 24 4.90 -30.47 6.89
N PHE A 25 5.98 -29.88 7.38
CA PHE A 25 7.33 -30.28 7.00
C PHE A 25 7.69 -31.57 7.74
N SER A 26 7.64 -32.69 7.02
CA SER A 26 8.37 -33.89 7.40
C SER A 26 9.84 -33.68 7.04
N PHE A 27 10.70 -33.56 8.03
CA PHE A 27 12.13 -33.49 7.87
C PHE A 27 12.65 -34.84 7.34
N THR A 28 12.84 -34.97 6.03
CA THR A 28 13.61 -36.09 5.45
C THR A 28 15.03 -35.64 5.19
N ALA A 29 15.96 -36.12 6.00
CA ALA A 29 17.39 -35.99 5.77
C ALA A 29 17.78 -36.70 4.47
N GLY A 30 18.33 -35.97 3.48
CA GLY A 30 18.76 -36.52 2.19
C GLY A 30 19.62 -35.56 1.38
N GLN A 31 20.93 -35.57 1.63
CA GLN A 31 22.06 -35.33 0.74
C GLN A 31 22.14 -34.02 -0.04
N GLY A 32 23.03 -33.18 0.46
CA GLY A 32 23.64 -32.01 -0.15
C GLY A 32 24.44 -31.27 0.91
N GLU A 33 25.63 -31.78 1.25
CA GLU A 33 26.56 -31.13 2.16
C GLU A 33 27.11 -29.83 1.53
N ALA A 34 26.35 -28.72 1.65
CA ALA A 34 26.96 -27.40 1.79
C ALA A 34 27.25 -27.23 3.28
N ALA A 35 28.47 -26.84 3.59
CA ALA A 35 28.95 -26.69 4.98
C ALA A 35 28.05 -25.68 5.74
N TRP A 36 27.01 -26.20 6.40
CA TRP A 36 26.25 -25.49 7.42
C TRP A 36 27.20 -25.38 8.62
N GLU A 37 27.62 -24.17 8.94
CA GLU A 37 28.11 -23.90 10.28
C GLU A 37 27.11 -24.57 11.23
N THR A 38 27.62 -25.42 12.12
CA THR A 38 26.79 -26.16 13.09
C THR A 38 26.08 -25.14 13.95
N LEU A 39 24.82 -24.87 13.64
CA LEU A 39 23.93 -24.10 14.50
C LEU A 39 24.04 -24.69 15.92
N SER A 40 24.21 -23.84 16.91
CA SER A 40 24.16 -24.29 18.28
C SER A 40 22.82 -25.01 18.51
N GLN A 41 22.85 -26.23 19.02
CA GLN A 41 21.64 -26.99 19.33
C GLN A 41 20.71 -26.17 20.25
N GLU A 42 21.30 -25.47 21.19
CA GLU A 42 20.61 -24.60 22.14
C GLU A 42 19.86 -23.48 21.44
N ALA A 43 20.47 -22.80 20.44
CA ALA A 43 19.83 -21.76 19.67
C ALA A 43 18.61 -22.31 18.89
N SER A 44 18.73 -23.51 18.32
CA SER A 44 17.64 -24.18 17.60
C SER A 44 16.49 -24.55 18.53
N ASP A 45 16.78 -25.07 19.72
CA ASP A 45 15.78 -25.46 20.71
C ASP A 45 14.98 -24.21 21.19
N TYR A 46 15.66 -23.10 21.47
CA TYR A 46 15.00 -21.85 21.83
C TYR A 46 14.11 -21.33 20.69
N LEU A 47 14.57 -21.39 19.45
CA LEU A 47 13.79 -20.93 18.31
C LEU A 47 12.54 -21.77 18.10
N GLU A 48 12.61 -23.08 18.26
CA GLU A 48 11.45 -23.98 18.18
C GLU A 48 10.38 -23.59 19.22
N ILE A 49 10.80 -23.33 20.46
CA ILE A 49 9.88 -22.86 21.52
C ILE A 49 9.26 -21.52 21.13
N ALA A 50 10.05 -20.56 20.61
CA ALA A 50 9.56 -19.28 20.19
C ALA A 50 8.48 -19.39 19.09
N ILE A 51 8.69 -20.24 18.10
CA ILE A 51 7.74 -20.50 17.01
C ILE A 51 6.45 -21.10 17.57
N ASN A 52 6.53 -22.09 18.43
CA ASN A 52 5.37 -22.72 19.05
C ASN A 52 4.55 -21.70 19.86
N LYS A 53 5.21 -20.83 20.63
CA LYS A 53 4.55 -19.75 21.39
C LYS A 53 3.90 -18.69 20.49
N MET A 54 4.56 -18.32 19.39
CA MET A 54 3.99 -17.42 18.38
C MET A 54 2.70 -18.03 17.77
N GLU A 55 2.72 -19.30 17.37
CA GLU A 55 1.56 -19.97 16.79
C GLU A 55 0.40 -20.09 17.78
N GLU A 56 0.71 -20.40 19.04
CA GLU A 56 -0.28 -20.45 20.11
C GLU A 56 -0.88 -19.07 20.38
N ALA A 57 -0.06 -18.00 20.37
CA ALA A 57 -0.52 -16.63 20.53
C ALA A 57 -1.45 -16.19 19.40
N ILE A 58 -1.09 -16.52 18.14
CA ILE A 58 -1.95 -16.24 16.97
C ILE A 58 -3.32 -16.88 17.12
N LYS A 59 -3.38 -18.16 17.55
CA LYS A 59 -4.61 -18.91 17.75
C LYS A 59 -5.43 -18.38 18.94
N THR A 60 -4.76 -18.05 20.05
CA THR A 60 -5.40 -17.66 21.31
C THR A 60 -5.94 -16.23 21.27
N TYR A 61 -5.17 -15.30 20.72
CA TYR A 61 -5.51 -13.87 20.79
C TYR A 61 -6.27 -13.33 19.58
N GLN A 62 -6.49 -14.14 18.52
CA GLN A 62 -7.34 -13.87 17.35
C GLN A 62 -7.28 -12.40 16.83
N GLY A 63 -6.07 -11.86 16.66
CA GLY A 63 -5.88 -10.50 16.15
C GLY A 63 -5.86 -9.39 17.22
N ALA A 64 -5.90 -9.72 18.50
CA ALA A 64 -5.58 -8.81 19.59
C ALA A 64 -4.05 -8.75 19.78
N ASN A 65 -3.39 -7.90 19.05
CA ASN A 65 -1.92 -7.85 18.93
C ASN A 65 -1.31 -6.96 20.03
N TYR A 66 -1.47 -7.39 21.28
CA TYR A 66 -0.88 -6.69 22.42
C TYR A 66 0.44 -7.36 22.82
N PRO A 67 1.59 -6.66 22.71
CA PRO A 67 2.90 -7.23 22.98
C PRO A 67 3.11 -7.65 24.45
N ASN A 68 2.27 -7.19 25.36
CA ASN A 68 2.28 -7.53 26.79
C ASN A 68 1.46 -8.79 27.14
N LYS A 69 0.87 -9.47 26.17
CA LYS A 69 0.21 -10.76 26.39
C LYS A 69 1.26 -11.84 26.60
N GLU A 70 1.02 -12.74 27.54
CA GLU A 70 1.97 -13.73 28.02
C GLU A 70 2.64 -14.54 26.90
N LEU A 71 1.87 -15.11 25.98
CA LEU A 71 2.42 -15.89 24.88
C LEU A 71 3.30 -15.08 23.93
N TRP A 72 2.97 -13.79 23.70
CA TRP A 72 3.82 -12.92 22.91
C TRP A 72 5.12 -12.56 23.63
N VAL A 73 5.05 -12.35 24.96
CA VAL A 73 6.24 -12.11 25.78
C VAL A 73 7.16 -13.31 25.76
N GLU A 74 6.60 -14.52 25.93
CA GLU A 74 7.38 -15.77 25.87
C GLU A 74 7.99 -15.98 24.47
N ALA A 75 7.21 -15.76 23.39
CA ALA A 75 7.73 -15.90 22.04
C ALA A 75 8.91 -14.96 21.75
N ILE A 76 8.83 -13.71 22.21
CA ILE A 76 9.92 -12.74 22.10
C ILE A 76 11.14 -13.19 22.91
N ASP A 77 10.94 -13.55 24.18
CA ASP A 77 12.03 -13.96 25.08
C ASP A 77 12.81 -15.16 24.53
N TYR A 78 12.13 -16.19 24.06
CA TYR A 78 12.77 -17.35 23.46
C TYR A 78 13.46 -17.05 22.12
N ALA A 79 12.89 -16.19 21.29
CA ALA A 79 13.55 -15.77 20.05
C ALA A 79 14.80 -14.92 20.33
N GLU A 80 14.76 -14.04 21.35
CA GLU A 80 15.93 -13.28 21.81
C GLU A 80 17.01 -14.22 22.38
N LYS A 81 16.66 -15.24 23.17
CA LYS A 81 17.60 -16.27 23.65
C LYS A 81 18.24 -17.07 22.52
N ALA A 82 17.49 -17.39 21.47
CA ALA A 82 18.05 -18.04 20.29
C ALA A 82 19.13 -17.18 19.62
N ILE A 83 18.90 -15.86 19.53
CA ILE A 83 19.88 -14.89 19.01
C ILE A 83 21.06 -14.69 19.97
N GLU A 84 20.84 -14.72 21.29
CA GLU A 84 21.93 -14.66 22.28
C GLU A 84 22.84 -15.88 22.17
N ALA A 85 22.29 -17.07 21.94
CA ALA A 85 23.05 -18.30 21.77
C ALA A 85 23.80 -18.36 20.42
N ASP A 86 23.20 -17.78 19.36
CA ASP A 86 23.82 -17.65 18.04
C ASP A 86 23.42 -16.31 17.39
N PRO A 87 24.26 -15.26 17.47
CA PRO A 87 23.96 -13.93 16.94
C PRO A 87 23.84 -13.85 15.39
N ASP A 88 24.29 -14.86 14.68
CA ASP A 88 24.21 -14.94 13.22
C ASP A 88 23.13 -15.94 12.75
N PHE A 89 22.25 -16.40 13.66
CA PHE A 89 21.17 -17.30 13.34
C PHE A 89 20.07 -16.60 12.51
N ILE A 90 20.21 -16.68 11.21
CA ILE A 90 19.35 -15.99 10.22
C ILE A 90 17.86 -16.20 10.47
N GLU A 91 17.43 -17.46 10.71
CA GLU A 91 16.03 -17.79 10.92
C GLU A 91 15.48 -17.19 12.24
N ALA A 92 16.31 -17.06 13.29
CA ALA A 92 15.90 -16.45 14.54
C ALA A 92 15.56 -14.95 14.35
N HIS A 93 16.41 -14.21 13.62
CA HIS A 93 16.12 -12.81 13.27
C HIS A 93 14.86 -12.68 12.43
N TYR A 94 14.64 -13.57 11.46
CA TYR A 94 13.43 -13.62 10.65
C TYR A 94 12.17 -13.82 11.53
N ARG A 95 12.20 -14.79 12.44
CA ARG A 95 11.06 -15.09 13.33
C ARG A 95 10.81 -13.99 14.34
N LEU A 96 11.85 -13.42 14.93
CA LEU A 96 11.70 -12.30 15.84
C LEU A 96 11.10 -11.08 15.15
N ALA A 97 11.51 -10.78 13.91
CA ALA A 97 10.91 -9.74 13.11
C ALA A 97 9.39 -10.00 12.85
N GLN A 98 9.01 -11.25 12.55
CA GLN A 98 7.61 -11.63 12.41
C GLN A 98 6.82 -11.44 13.73
N ILE A 99 7.39 -11.84 14.88
CA ILE A 99 6.74 -11.64 16.18
C ILE A 99 6.53 -10.15 16.45
N TYR A 100 7.52 -9.31 16.17
CA TYR A 100 7.39 -7.86 16.30
C TYR A 100 6.37 -7.26 15.32
N GLN A 101 6.24 -7.81 14.11
CA GLN A 101 5.19 -7.42 13.17
C GLN A 101 3.80 -7.72 13.73
N TYR A 102 3.55 -8.90 14.30
CA TYR A 102 2.28 -9.27 14.93
C TYR A 102 1.95 -8.38 16.12
N THR A 103 2.96 -7.94 16.86
CA THR A 103 2.80 -7.11 18.07
C THR A 103 2.88 -5.61 17.82
N ASN A 104 3.02 -5.18 16.55
CA ASN A 104 3.13 -3.79 16.12
C ASN A 104 4.31 -3.02 16.73
N TRP A 105 5.41 -3.70 17.02
CA TRP A 105 6.66 -3.07 17.51
C TRP A 105 7.56 -2.65 16.36
N TYR A 106 7.11 -1.69 15.57
CA TYR A 106 7.68 -1.27 14.29
C TYR A 106 9.19 -1.01 14.30
N TYR A 107 9.74 -0.38 15.35
CA TYR A 107 11.19 -0.11 15.42
C TYR A 107 12.00 -1.38 15.62
N ARG A 108 11.54 -2.30 16.49
CA ARG A 108 12.20 -3.58 16.73
C ARG A 108 12.06 -4.49 15.52
N GLU A 109 10.88 -4.50 14.90
CA GLU A 109 10.63 -5.21 13.65
C GLU A 109 11.62 -4.79 12.57
N ALA A 110 11.77 -3.47 12.31
CA ALA A 110 12.68 -2.96 11.29
C ALA A 110 14.15 -3.31 11.56
N ARG A 111 14.57 -3.31 12.83
CA ARG A 111 15.92 -3.70 13.22
C ARG A 111 16.20 -5.17 12.86
N GLU A 112 15.27 -6.06 13.17
CA GLU A 112 15.44 -7.48 12.91
C GLU A 112 15.38 -7.81 11.42
N TRP A 113 14.50 -7.14 10.62
CA TRP A 113 14.54 -7.25 9.17
C TRP A 113 15.87 -6.77 8.59
N GLY A 114 16.42 -5.67 9.10
CA GLY A 114 17.74 -5.17 8.69
C GLY A 114 18.84 -6.19 8.97
N ARG A 115 18.82 -6.81 10.15
CA ARG A 115 19.81 -7.83 10.52
C ARG A 115 19.65 -9.10 9.67
N TYR A 116 18.42 -9.55 9.45
CA TYR A 116 18.14 -10.66 8.54
C TYR A 116 18.73 -10.42 7.14
N ILE A 117 18.48 -9.23 6.56
CA ILE A 117 19.02 -8.86 5.25
C ILE A 117 20.55 -8.87 5.25
N GLU A 118 21.17 -8.27 6.26
CA GLU A 118 22.63 -8.24 6.38
C GLU A 118 23.23 -9.65 6.39
N LEU A 119 22.64 -10.57 7.15
CA LEU A 119 23.13 -11.93 7.28
C LEU A 119 22.91 -12.76 6.01
N ILE A 120 21.72 -12.65 5.40
CA ILE A 120 21.42 -13.42 4.18
C ILE A 120 22.26 -12.98 2.98
N GLN A 121 22.63 -11.68 2.92
CA GLN A 121 23.50 -11.16 1.86
C GLN A 121 24.95 -11.65 1.94
N LYS A 122 25.39 -12.17 3.09
CA LYS A 122 26.72 -12.79 3.25
C LYS A 122 26.78 -14.20 2.65
N LYS A 123 25.64 -14.81 2.32
CA LYS A 123 25.58 -16.14 1.71
C LYS A 123 25.83 -16.05 0.21
N GLU A 124 26.70 -16.91 -0.33
CA GLU A 124 27.01 -16.96 -1.76
C GLU A 124 25.81 -17.45 -2.59
N VAL A 125 25.03 -18.37 -2.03
CA VAL A 125 23.84 -18.97 -2.65
C VAL A 125 22.72 -18.98 -1.61
N ILE A 126 21.54 -18.59 -2.02
CA ILE A 126 20.32 -18.66 -1.21
C ILE A 126 19.27 -19.51 -1.90
N SER A 127 18.42 -20.17 -1.13
CA SER A 127 17.32 -20.98 -1.68
C SER A 127 16.19 -20.08 -2.20
N PRO A 128 15.31 -20.58 -3.08
CA PRO A 128 14.12 -19.85 -3.53
C PRO A 128 13.21 -19.41 -2.37
N GLU A 129 13.12 -20.19 -1.30
CA GLU A 129 12.39 -19.82 -0.09
C GLU A 129 13.07 -18.63 0.62
N ALA A 130 14.40 -18.63 0.70
CA ALA A 130 15.14 -17.52 1.29
C ALA A 130 15.05 -16.26 0.44
N GLU A 131 14.97 -16.38 -0.90
CA GLU A 131 14.68 -15.24 -1.80
C GLU A 131 13.31 -14.62 -1.50
N GLN A 132 12.27 -15.43 -1.33
CA GLN A 132 10.94 -14.94 -0.96
C GLN A 132 10.95 -14.23 0.39
N LYS A 133 11.62 -14.82 1.40
CA LYS A 133 11.80 -14.17 2.71
C LYS A 133 12.58 -12.87 2.61
N LEU A 134 13.61 -12.81 1.78
CA LEU A 134 14.41 -11.62 1.53
C LEU A 134 13.59 -10.51 0.86
N ALA A 135 12.82 -10.84 -0.17
CA ALA A 135 11.94 -9.89 -0.83
C ALA A 135 10.90 -9.34 0.16
N PHE A 136 10.34 -10.21 1.00
CA PHE A 136 9.42 -9.80 2.06
C PHE A 136 10.08 -8.86 3.08
N ALA A 137 11.30 -9.15 3.54
CA ALA A 137 12.04 -8.30 4.46
C ALA A 137 12.30 -6.90 3.88
N TYR A 138 12.75 -6.84 2.62
CA TYR A 138 12.88 -5.56 1.92
C TYR A 138 11.56 -4.80 1.80
N TYR A 139 10.48 -5.48 1.44
CA TYR A 139 9.14 -4.86 1.40
C TYR A 139 8.76 -4.26 2.76
N ARG A 140 8.99 -4.99 3.87
CA ARG A 140 8.67 -4.51 5.23
C ARG A 140 9.47 -3.27 5.62
N LEU A 141 10.76 -3.21 5.30
CA LEU A 141 11.58 -2.01 5.52
C LEU A 141 11.10 -0.84 4.67
N GLY A 142 10.81 -1.06 3.40
CA GLY A 142 10.27 -0.02 2.53
C GLY A 142 8.92 0.51 3.02
N TYR A 143 8.04 -0.35 3.52
CA TYR A 143 6.81 0.05 4.15
C TYR A 143 7.02 0.88 5.43
N ALA A 144 7.98 0.49 6.29
CA ALA A 144 8.33 1.23 7.49
C ALA A 144 8.86 2.63 7.17
N ASP A 145 9.67 2.77 6.11
CA ASP A 145 10.19 4.05 5.64
C ASP A 145 9.08 4.92 5.04
N TYR A 146 8.13 4.33 4.30
CA TYR A 146 6.94 5.05 3.84
C TYR A 146 6.15 5.66 5.01
N GLN A 147 5.97 4.93 6.11
CA GLN A 147 5.25 5.42 7.30
C GLN A 147 5.99 6.57 8.01
N ARG A 148 7.30 6.66 7.83
CA ARG A 148 8.16 7.75 8.36
C ARG A 148 8.34 8.90 7.37
N GLU A 149 7.72 8.81 6.19
CA GLU A 149 7.89 9.74 5.09
C GLU A 149 9.34 9.82 4.56
N ASP A 150 10.17 8.81 4.88
CA ASP A 150 11.47 8.61 4.25
C ASP A 150 11.26 7.93 2.87
N TYR A 151 10.93 8.75 1.89
CA TYR A 151 10.58 8.26 0.56
C TYR A 151 11.78 7.72 -0.21
N ASP A 152 12.98 8.22 0.04
CA ASP A 152 14.21 7.72 -0.61
C ASP A 152 14.56 6.32 -0.10
N GLY A 153 14.56 6.11 1.21
CA GLY A 153 14.74 4.80 1.83
C GLY A 153 13.65 3.82 1.40
N CYS A 154 12.40 4.27 1.41
CA CYS A 154 11.24 3.49 0.94
C CYS A 154 11.46 2.97 -0.49
N ILE A 155 11.81 3.85 -1.45
CA ILE A 155 12.03 3.48 -2.84
C ILE A 155 13.19 2.47 -2.96
N LEU A 156 14.30 2.72 -2.27
CA LEU A 156 15.46 1.83 -2.28
C LEU A 156 15.09 0.40 -1.85
N TYR A 157 14.44 0.26 -0.71
CA TYR A 157 14.05 -1.05 -0.19
C TYR A 157 13.01 -1.75 -1.07
N LEU A 158 11.98 -1.01 -1.53
CA LEU A 158 10.95 -1.60 -2.40
C LEU A 158 11.51 -2.00 -3.77
N GLN A 159 12.47 -1.25 -4.32
CA GLN A 159 13.17 -1.65 -5.54
C GLN A 159 14.02 -2.91 -5.34
N ASN A 160 14.66 -3.07 -4.18
CA ASN A 160 15.34 -4.33 -3.85
C ASN A 160 14.35 -5.48 -3.69
N ALA A 161 13.17 -5.26 -3.10
CA ALA A 161 12.13 -6.27 -3.02
C ALA A 161 11.71 -6.78 -4.40
N VAL A 162 11.39 -5.88 -5.35
CA VAL A 162 10.98 -6.27 -6.71
C VAL A 162 12.14 -6.78 -7.59
N LYS A 163 13.39 -6.49 -7.21
CA LYS A 163 14.56 -7.07 -7.87
C LYS A 163 14.74 -8.54 -7.49
N VAL A 164 14.48 -8.89 -6.23
CA VAL A 164 14.54 -10.27 -5.73
C VAL A 164 13.30 -11.05 -6.18
N ASP A 165 12.11 -10.45 -6.02
CA ASP A 165 10.83 -11.02 -6.44
C ASP A 165 10.09 -10.03 -7.36
N PRO A 166 10.19 -10.18 -8.70
CA PRO A 166 9.53 -9.31 -9.66
C PRO A 166 8.00 -9.36 -9.63
N GLU A 167 7.41 -10.36 -8.98
CA GLU A 167 5.96 -10.51 -8.81
C GLU A 167 5.48 -10.10 -7.42
N ASN A 168 6.32 -9.45 -6.61
CA ASN A 168 5.96 -8.94 -5.31
C ASN A 168 4.94 -7.80 -5.43
N THR A 169 3.66 -8.15 -5.39
CA THR A 169 2.54 -7.24 -5.60
C THR A 169 2.53 -6.11 -4.56
N GLU A 170 2.82 -6.41 -3.29
CA GLU A 170 2.86 -5.41 -2.22
C GLU A 170 3.97 -4.37 -2.45
N ALA A 171 5.15 -4.80 -2.88
CA ALA A 171 6.24 -3.88 -3.18
C ALA A 171 5.88 -2.97 -4.37
N HIS A 172 5.28 -3.51 -5.44
CA HIS A 172 4.79 -2.68 -6.55
C HIS A 172 3.66 -1.72 -6.12
N TYR A 173 2.76 -2.16 -5.24
CA TYR A 173 1.70 -1.29 -4.68
C TYR A 173 2.31 -0.09 -3.97
N TRP A 174 3.28 -0.30 -3.07
CA TRP A 174 3.90 0.79 -2.31
C TRP A 174 4.82 1.66 -3.16
N LEU A 175 5.51 1.10 -4.17
CA LEU A 175 6.20 1.90 -5.19
C LEU A 175 5.23 2.82 -5.94
N GLY A 176 4.06 2.30 -6.32
CA GLY A 176 3.01 3.11 -6.95
C GLY A 176 2.56 4.27 -6.06
N ARG A 177 2.43 4.01 -4.75
CA ARG A 177 2.06 5.03 -3.76
C ARG A 177 3.14 6.09 -3.59
N VAL A 178 4.37 5.68 -3.26
CA VAL A 178 5.45 6.62 -2.99
C VAL A 178 5.80 7.47 -4.21
N PHE A 179 5.83 6.89 -5.40
CA PHE A 179 6.07 7.67 -6.62
C PHE A 179 4.96 8.70 -6.90
N TYR A 180 3.71 8.39 -6.55
CA TYR A 180 2.64 9.38 -6.62
C TYR A 180 2.85 10.53 -5.63
N GLU A 181 3.23 10.24 -4.37
CA GLU A 181 3.45 11.28 -3.36
C GLU A 181 4.56 12.25 -3.79
N ILE A 182 5.68 11.75 -4.31
CA ILE A 182 6.81 12.60 -4.76
C ILE A 182 6.64 13.17 -6.19
N GLY A 183 5.49 12.94 -6.84
CA GLY A 183 5.19 13.50 -8.17
C GLY A 183 5.81 12.75 -9.35
N ARG A 184 6.46 11.60 -9.15
CA ARG A 184 6.98 10.74 -10.23
C ARG A 184 5.86 9.92 -10.87
N LEU A 185 4.92 10.62 -11.54
CA LEU A 185 3.65 10.03 -11.97
C LEU A 185 3.80 8.89 -12.98
N ASN A 186 4.78 8.94 -13.88
CA ASN A 186 5.01 7.87 -14.85
C ASN A 186 5.52 6.59 -14.18
N ASP A 187 6.39 6.71 -13.18
CA ASP A 187 6.87 5.58 -12.40
C ASP A 187 5.75 4.98 -11.54
N SER A 188 4.92 5.84 -10.96
CA SER A 188 3.69 5.44 -10.26
C SER A 188 2.76 4.66 -11.17
N LEU A 189 2.47 5.17 -12.38
CA LEU A 189 1.60 4.49 -13.35
C LEU A 189 2.17 3.13 -13.76
N SER A 190 3.49 3.04 -13.95
CA SER A 190 4.17 1.79 -14.26
C SER A 190 4.01 0.76 -13.14
N SER A 191 4.19 1.19 -11.89
CA SER A 191 4.02 0.33 -10.71
C SER A 191 2.58 -0.18 -10.57
N TRP A 192 1.57 0.67 -10.76
CA TRP A 192 0.15 0.27 -10.74
C TRP A 192 -0.20 -0.69 -11.89
N ARG A 193 0.42 -0.50 -13.07
CA ARG A 193 0.26 -1.44 -14.18
C ARG A 193 0.80 -2.83 -13.82
N LYS A 194 1.93 -2.90 -13.11
CA LYS A 194 2.49 -4.16 -12.62
C LYS A 194 1.57 -4.83 -11.61
N VAL A 195 1.03 -4.08 -10.62
CA VAL A 195 0.05 -4.62 -9.67
C VAL A 195 -1.13 -5.26 -10.40
N LEU A 196 -1.72 -4.56 -11.39
CA LEU A 196 -2.87 -5.07 -12.14
C LEU A 196 -2.52 -6.22 -13.09
N ALA A 197 -1.27 -6.32 -13.55
CA ALA A 197 -0.81 -7.44 -14.36
C ALA A 197 -0.64 -8.72 -13.53
N ILE A 198 -0.19 -8.59 -12.27
CA ILE A 198 -0.02 -9.72 -11.34
C ILE A 198 -1.38 -10.13 -10.74
N ASP A 199 -2.13 -9.17 -10.22
CA ASP A 199 -3.47 -9.39 -9.68
C ASP A 199 -4.47 -8.34 -10.22
N PRO A 200 -5.27 -8.67 -11.25
CA PRO A 200 -6.29 -7.78 -11.82
C PRO A 200 -7.38 -7.35 -10.83
N HIS A 201 -7.55 -8.09 -9.74
CA HIS A 201 -8.56 -7.84 -8.70
C HIS A 201 -7.98 -7.21 -7.43
N TYR A 202 -6.68 -6.87 -7.43
CA TYR A 202 -6.04 -6.29 -6.26
C TYR A 202 -6.81 -5.05 -5.77
N PRO A 203 -7.13 -4.99 -4.47
CA PRO A 203 -7.98 -3.94 -3.92
C PRO A 203 -7.48 -2.54 -4.23
N ARG A 204 -8.35 -1.71 -4.82
CA ARG A 204 -8.06 -0.30 -5.17
C ARG A 204 -7.01 -0.08 -6.27
N ALA A 205 -6.33 -1.10 -6.80
CA ALA A 205 -5.29 -0.89 -7.82
C ALA A 205 -5.84 -0.17 -9.05
N LYS A 206 -7.03 -0.56 -9.54
CA LYS A 206 -7.70 0.11 -10.65
C LYS A 206 -8.03 1.59 -10.36
N TYR A 207 -8.45 1.89 -9.14
CA TYR A 207 -8.69 3.28 -8.71
C TYR A 207 -7.41 4.10 -8.78
N PHE A 208 -6.31 3.62 -8.19
CA PHE A 208 -5.05 4.36 -8.21
C PHE A 208 -4.44 4.47 -9.61
N TYR A 209 -4.52 3.40 -10.41
CA TYR A 209 -4.10 3.44 -11.81
C TYR A 209 -4.84 4.55 -12.59
N THR A 210 -6.16 4.62 -12.43
CA THR A 210 -7.00 5.66 -13.07
C THR A 210 -6.67 7.04 -12.52
N LYS A 211 -6.50 7.18 -11.20
CA LYS A 211 -6.14 8.43 -10.54
C LYS A 211 -4.81 8.98 -11.06
N VAL A 212 -3.79 8.14 -11.15
CA VAL A 212 -2.47 8.53 -11.66
C VAL A 212 -2.56 8.92 -13.14
N GLY A 213 -3.27 8.14 -13.96
CA GLY A 213 -3.49 8.45 -15.36
C GLY A 213 -4.17 9.81 -15.57
N ASN A 214 -5.19 10.11 -14.77
CA ASN A 214 -5.85 11.42 -14.79
C ASN A 214 -4.93 12.54 -14.27
N SER A 215 -4.11 12.25 -13.26
CA SER A 215 -3.12 13.22 -12.76
C SER A 215 -2.04 13.55 -13.81
N ILE A 216 -1.67 12.59 -14.64
CA ILE A 216 -0.79 12.83 -15.80
C ILE A 216 -1.49 13.70 -16.84
N LYS A 217 -2.76 13.38 -17.15
CA LYS A 217 -3.53 14.07 -18.18
C LYS A 217 -3.87 15.52 -17.82
N TYR A 218 -4.28 15.77 -16.59
CA TYR A 218 -4.84 17.05 -16.15
C TYR A 218 -3.92 17.85 -15.23
N GLY A 219 -2.84 17.26 -14.73
CA GLY A 219 -1.99 17.80 -13.66
C GLY A 219 -2.44 17.26 -12.30
N LYS A 220 -1.48 16.92 -11.43
CA LYS A 220 -1.74 16.30 -10.12
C LYS A 220 -2.62 17.20 -9.23
N GLU A 221 -2.28 18.49 -9.16
CA GLU A 221 -3.00 19.48 -8.36
C GLU A 221 -4.41 19.71 -8.89
N ALA A 222 -4.56 19.91 -10.20
CA ALA A 222 -5.87 20.11 -10.82
C ALA A 222 -6.79 18.90 -10.60
N TYR A 223 -6.26 17.69 -10.79
CA TYR A 223 -7.05 16.48 -10.61
C TYR A 223 -7.37 16.21 -9.12
N SER A 224 -6.47 16.53 -8.20
CA SER A 224 -6.72 16.42 -6.75
C SER A 224 -7.87 17.33 -6.31
N HIS A 225 -7.89 18.58 -6.77
CA HIS A 225 -9.01 19.50 -6.53
C HIS A 225 -10.31 19.01 -7.17
N TYR A 226 -10.24 18.46 -8.39
CA TYR A 226 -11.42 17.87 -9.04
C TYR A 226 -12.01 16.71 -8.23
N GLU A 227 -11.20 15.76 -7.75
CA GLU A 227 -11.66 14.66 -6.89
C GLU A 227 -12.27 15.18 -5.57
N ALA A 228 -11.63 16.18 -4.95
CA ALA A 228 -12.16 16.80 -3.73
C ALA A 228 -13.51 17.45 -4.00
N GLY A 229 -13.64 18.17 -5.11
CA GLY A 229 -14.92 18.79 -5.54
C GLY A 229 -16.02 17.76 -5.74
N TYR A 230 -15.71 16.62 -6.37
CA TYR A 230 -16.67 15.54 -6.56
C TYR A 230 -17.15 14.93 -5.24
N ASN A 231 -16.22 14.65 -4.32
CA ASN A 231 -16.54 14.12 -3.01
C ASN A 231 -17.42 15.07 -2.17
N LEU A 232 -17.19 16.38 -2.28
CA LEU A 232 -17.99 17.41 -1.60
C LEU A 232 -19.38 17.56 -2.24
N TYR A 233 -19.47 17.47 -3.57
CA TYR A 233 -20.74 17.45 -4.29
C TYR A 233 -21.63 16.28 -3.86
N GLU A 234 -21.08 15.07 -3.76
CA GLU A 234 -21.81 13.89 -3.27
C GLU A 234 -22.34 14.07 -1.82
N GLN A 235 -21.66 14.89 -1.02
CA GLN A 235 -22.06 15.25 0.33
C GLN A 235 -23.04 16.46 0.36
N ARG A 236 -23.39 17.02 -0.79
CA ARG A 236 -24.19 18.23 -0.99
C ARG A 236 -23.59 19.51 -0.39
N LEU A 237 -22.28 19.52 -0.16
CA LEU A 237 -21.49 20.68 0.28
C LEU A 237 -21.11 21.51 -0.96
N PHE A 238 -22.12 22.20 -1.51
CA PHE A 238 -22.01 22.83 -2.84
C PHE A 238 -21.02 24.00 -2.89
N GLU A 239 -20.94 24.83 -1.86
CA GLU A 239 -20.01 25.96 -1.84
C GLU A 239 -18.56 25.49 -1.82
N GLU A 240 -18.26 24.50 -0.98
CA GLU A 240 -16.95 23.88 -0.89
C GLU A 240 -16.60 23.14 -2.20
N ALA A 241 -17.57 22.46 -2.81
CA ALA A 241 -17.38 21.81 -4.11
C ALA A 241 -17.05 22.84 -5.21
N ILE A 242 -17.79 23.97 -5.28
CA ILE A 242 -17.50 25.07 -6.20
C ILE A 242 -16.08 25.60 -6.00
N TYR A 243 -15.67 25.82 -4.74
CA TYR A 243 -14.31 26.25 -4.44
C TYR A 243 -13.29 25.28 -5.01
N GLN A 244 -13.44 23.99 -4.78
CA GLN A 244 -12.53 22.97 -5.26
C GLN A 244 -12.49 22.89 -6.79
N TYR A 245 -13.64 22.90 -7.46
CA TYR A 245 -13.66 22.89 -8.92
C TYR A 245 -13.05 24.16 -9.54
N ARG A 246 -13.23 25.33 -8.89
CA ARG A 246 -12.54 26.57 -9.30
C ARG A 246 -11.03 26.45 -9.14
N GLN A 247 -10.52 25.80 -8.08
CA GLN A 247 -9.09 25.52 -7.98
C GLN A 247 -8.65 24.57 -9.11
N ALA A 248 -9.42 23.51 -9.41
CA ALA A 248 -9.10 22.60 -10.49
C ALA A 248 -8.91 23.33 -11.84
N VAL A 249 -9.82 24.24 -12.20
CA VAL A 249 -9.71 25.02 -13.46
C VAL A 249 -8.64 26.10 -13.38
N ARG A 250 -8.30 26.59 -12.18
CA ARG A 250 -7.16 27.52 -11.99
C ARG A 250 -5.82 26.83 -12.27
N TYR A 251 -5.65 25.57 -11.79
CA TYR A 251 -4.44 24.79 -12.06
C TYR A 251 -4.39 24.27 -13.51
N ASN A 252 -5.54 23.94 -14.07
CA ASN A 252 -5.65 23.53 -15.48
C ASN A 252 -6.87 24.15 -16.15
N PRO A 253 -6.71 25.28 -16.87
CA PRO A 253 -7.79 25.95 -17.60
C PRO A 253 -8.44 25.12 -18.72
N ASN A 254 -7.84 24.01 -19.10
CA ASN A 254 -8.39 23.07 -20.09
C ASN A 254 -9.08 21.86 -19.47
N PHE A 255 -9.40 21.91 -18.19
CA PHE A 255 -10.07 20.80 -17.50
C PHE A 255 -11.58 20.87 -17.68
N SER A 256 -12.06 20.45 -18.83
CA SER A 256 -13.47 20.53 -19.26
C SER A 256 -14.44 19.92 -18.25
N SER A 257 -14.11 18.75 -17.67
CA SER A 257 -14.96 18.11 -16.66
C SER A 257 -15.18 18.94 -15.40
N ALA A 258 -14.21 19.77 -14.99
CA ALA A 258 -14.37 20.65 -13.83
C ALA A 258 -15.35 21.79 -14.14
N TYR A 259 -15.29 22.38 -15.33
CA TYR A 259 -16.31 23.34 -15.79
C TYR A 259 -17.69 22.70 -15.89
N TYR A 260 -17.78 21.45 -16.35
CA TYR A 260 -19.05 20.74 -16.42
C TYR A 260 -19.71 20.63 -15.05
N TRP A 261 -18.97 20.25 -14.02
CA TRP A 261 -19.49 20.16 -12.66
C TRP A 261 -19.81 21.53 -12.03
N LEU A 262 -19.02 22.58 -12.31
CA LEU A 262 -19.39 23.94 -11.94
C LEU A 262 -20.74 24.34 -12.54
N GLY A 263 -20.92 24.12 -13.84
CA GLY A 263 -22.20 24.37 -14.52
C GLY A 263 -23.34 23.60 -13.87
N ARG A 264 -23.12 22.33 -13.52
CA ARG A 264 -24.11 21.48 -12.88
C ARG A 264 -24.55 22.00 -11.51
N ILE A 265 -23.60 22.36 -10.65
CA ILE A 265 -23.90 22.89 -9.30
C ILE A 265 -24.61 24.24 -9.40
N TYR A 266 -24.16 25.16 -10.28
CA TYR A 266 -24.82 26.44 -10.45
C TYR A 266 -26.25 26.29 -10.96
N TYR A 267 -26.52 25.37 -11.88
CA TYR A 267 -27.84 25.07 -12.34
C TYR A 267 -28.78 24.55 -11.25
N GLU A 268 -28.29 23.59 -10.43
CA GLU A 268 -29.07 23.04 -9.30
C GLU A 268 -29.40 24.09 -8.23
N ARG A 269 -28.63 25.19 -8.19
CA ARG A 269 -28.83 26.33 -7.27
C ARG A 269 -29.62 27.47 -7.90
N GLY A 270 -30.07 27.35 -9.12
CA GLY A 270 -30.79 28.38 -9.85
C GLY A 270 -29.94 29.49 -10.43
N ASN A 271 -28.60 29.41 -10.33
CA ASN A 271 -27.66 30.38 -10.89
C ASN A 271 -27.42 30.09 -12.36
N TYR A 272 -28.46 30.29 -13.19
CA TYR A 272 -28.48 29.84 -14.58
C TYR A 272 -27.46 30.58 -15.47
N GLN A 273 -27.11 31.84 -15.15
CA GLN A 273 -26.14 32.60 -15.91
C GLN A 273 -24.74 31.99 -15.78
N GLU A 274 -24.31 31.68 -14.54
CA GLU A 274 -23.04 31.04 -14.23
C GLU A 274 -23.00 29.62 -14.80
N ALA A 275 -24.10 28.87 -14.71
CA ALA A 275 -24.25 27.56 -15.31
C ALA A 275 -23.97 27.59 -16.80
N ALA A 276 -24.66 28.49 -17.51
CA ALA A 276 -24.48 28.67 -18.97
C ALA A 276 -23.06 29.06 -19.33
N SER A 277 -22.42 29.95 -18.56
CA SER A 277 -21.03 30.37 -18.78
C SER A 277 -20.08 29.18 -18.70
N ASN A 278 -20.22 28.34 -17.66
CA ASN A 278 -19.36 27.19 -17.47
C ASN A 278 -19.58 26.12 -18.58
N TRP A 279 -20.81 25.86 -19.02
CA TRP A 279 -21.02 24.91 -20.12
C TRP A 279 -20.56 25.45 -21.48
N LYS A 280 -20.54 26.76 -21.69
CA LYS A 280 -19.87 27.37 -22.86
C LYS A 280 -18.40 27.09 -22.87
N GLU A 281 -17.70 27.14 -21.69
CA GLU A 281 -16.32 26.75 -21.59
C GLU A 281 -16.11 25.25 -21.90
N VAL A 282 -17.03 24.36 -21.44
CA VAL A 282 -16.98 22.95 -21.85
C VAL A 282 -17.06 22.81 -23.37
N LEU A 283 -17.99 23.49 -24.03
CA LEU A 283 -18.16 23.41 -25.49
C LEU A 283 -17.00 24.10 -26.27
N ARG A 284 -16.33 25.08 -25.66
CA ARG A 284 -15.12 25.65 -26.24
C ARG A 284 -13.98 24.63 -26.26
N LEU A 285 -13.87 23.81 -25.20
CA LEU A 285 -12.84 22.77 -25.05
C LEU A 285 -13.19 21.46 -25.78
N GLU A 286 -14.47 21.12 -25.78
CA GLU A 286 -15.04 19.90 -26.34
C GLU A 286 -16.31 20.24 -27.16
N PRO A 287 -16.19 20.68 -28.41
CA PRO A 287 -17.34 21.14 -29.22
C PRO A 287 -18.42 20.05 -29.41
N GLU A 288 -18.05 18.80 -29.42
CA GLU A 288 -18.94 17.65 -29.59
C GLU A 288 -19.59 17.15 -28.28
N ASN A 289 -19.46 17.89 -27.17
CA ASN A 289 -20.01 17.48 -25.89
C ASN A 289 -21.51 17.70 -25.81
N THR A 290 -22.27 16.72 -26.28
CA THR A 290 -23.75 16.78 -26.36
C THR A 290 -24.43 16.99 -25.02
N LYS A 291 -23.80 16.52 -23.91
CA LYS A 291 -24.34 16.74 -22.55
C LYS A 291 -24.25 18.22 -22.16
N ALA A 292 -23.10 18.84 -22.42
CA ALA A 292 -22.91 20.27 -22.14
C ALA A 292 -23.85 21.12 -23.01
N GLU A 293 -24.02 20.80 -24.29
CA GLU A 293 -24.97 21.45 -25.18
C GLU A 293 -26.42 21.38 -24.68
N TYR A 294 -26.85 20.20 -24.26
CA TYR A 294 -28.19 20.00 -23.70
C TYR A 294 -28.41 20.87 -22.46
N TRP A 295 -27.48 20.83 -21.50
CA TRP A 295 -27.63 21.59 -20.26
C TRP A 295 -27.50 23.11 -20.47
N LEU A 296 -26.67 23.55 -21.39
CA LEU A 296 -26.59 24.96 -21.79
C LEU A 296 -27.95 25.44 -22.28
N LYS A 297 -28.57 24.69 -23.18
CA LYS A 297 -29.95 25.03 -23.70
C LYS A 297 -30.98 25.07 -22.56
N GLN A 298 -30.87 24.18 -21.55
CA GLN A 298 -31.78 24.23 -20.41
C GLN A 298 -31.55 25.49 -19.55
N ALA A 299 -30.30 25.87 -19.28
CA ALA A 299 -29.98 27.07 -18.54
C ALA A 299 -30.47 28.33 -19.27
N GLU A 300 -30.25 28.44 -20.58
CA GLU A 300 -30.69 29.57 -21.39
C GLU A 300 -32.23 29.72 -21.46
N LYS A 301 -33.00 28.63 -21.32
CA LYS A 301 -34.46 28.69 -21.19
C LYS A 301 -34.91 29.30 -19.86
N GLN A 302 -34.17 29.12 -18.79
CA GLN A 302 -34.51 29.67 -17.48
C GLN A 302 -34.17 31.17 -17.37
N LEU A 303 -33.41 31.71 -18.31
CA LEU A 303 -33.00 33.12 -18.35
C LEU A 303 -33.95 33.99 -19.21
N LYS A 304 -34.87 33.34 -19.92
CA LYS A 304 -35.91 34.00 -20.72
C LYS A 304 -37.17 34.21 -19.91
#